data_3946c48729085131a9206a3f6bda5671
#
_entry.id   3946c48729085131a9206a3f6bda5671
#
_cell.length_a   1.000
_cell.length_b   1.000
_cell.length_c   1.000
_cell.angle_alpha   90.00
_cell.angle_beta   90.00
_cell.angle_gamma   90.00
#
_symmetry.space_group_name_H-M   'P 1'
#
loop_
_entity.id
_entity.type
_entity.pdbx_description
1 polymer ?
#
loop_
_entity_poly.entity_id
_entity_poly.type
_entity_poly.pdbx_seq_one_letter_code
_entity_poly.pdbx_strand_id
1 'polypeptide(L)'
;MAQFQYRAVDPQGKVIEGMIEAAEVPAVVARLHDRGLIPLSIASGDGARPRAAGVQLPALPALGRRRVKGRDLLIMTQELSALVGSGLPLDRSLATLADLADNPELKRILTEVLHAVQGGKSLAEALAQHRAFPPLYVNMVRAGEIGGFLELVLQRLVEYLERGQQLRDEVHSALTYPVLLVCAMGVSILVLLIYVLPKFTVLFSEMGRALPLQARVLLAVSAAVRGYWWAGIGAVGLVTGGLRYSIRSPRGRYEWDQWKLRFALVGPLLRKMEVASLARTLGTLLKSGVPMLQALGIVKEVAGNQVIARSLGEVEVGVREGAGVAEPLARSGVFPPLAVQMIAVGEETGKLDELLIRVADHFDREVRLKIQQFTRLLEPVLILVMGLGVGSIVISMLSAIFSVNDLPM
;
A
#
# COMPACT_ATOMS: atom_id res chain seq x y z
N MET A 1 32.24 -11.80 -36.96
CA MET A 1 30.80 -11.60 -37.06
C MET A 1 30.21 -12.12 -35.75
N ALA A 2 29.36 -11.36 -35.10
CA ALA A 2 28.75 -11.78 -33.85
C ALA A 2 27.46 -12.58 -34.15
N GLN A 3 27.18 -13.62 -33.33
CA GLN A 3 25.93 -14.38 -33.42
C GLN A 3 24.89 -13.70 -32.58
N PHE A 4 23.70 -13.47 -33.13
CA PHE A 4 22.55 -12.88 -32.45
C PHE A 4 21.43 -13.88 -32.41
N GLN A 5 20.87 -14.08 -31.21
CA GLN A 5 19.62 -14.82 -31.03
C GLN A 5 18.48 -13.85 -31.21
N TYR A 6 17.50 -14.19 -32.07
CA TYR A 6 16.33 -13.35 -32.30
C TYR A 6 15.03 -14.10 -32.02
N ARG A 7 14.03 -13.36 -31.60
CA ARG A 7 12.62 -13.75 -31.63
C ARG A 7 11.89 -12.78 -32.56
N ALA A 8 11.15 -13.30 -33.49
CA ALA A 8 10.42 -12.52 -34.49
C ALA A 8 9.04 -13.14 -34.76
N VAL A 9 8.13 -12.36 -35.31
CA VAL A 9 6.78 -12.81 -35.68
C VAL A 9 6.69 -12.84 -37.22
N ASP A 10 6.13 -13.91 -37.77
CA ASP A 10 5.80 -14.00 -39.18
C ASP A 10 4.49 -13.24 -39.51
N PRO A 11 4.15 -13.03 -40.79
CA PRO A 11 2.93 -12.36 -41.21
C PRO A 11 1.61 -13.08 -40.75
N GLN A 12 1.75 -14.33 -40.29
CA GLN A 12 0.62 -15.15 -39.79
C GLN A 12 0.46 -15.09 -38.27
N GLY A 13 1.30 -14.29 -37.58
CA GLY A 13 1.23 -14.10 -36.13
C GLY A 13 1.99 -15.16 -35.31
N LYS A 14 2.76 -16.06 -35.95
CA LYS A 14 3.51 -17.11 -35.26
C LYS A 14 4.89 -16.63 -34.84
N VAL A 15 5.27 -16.86 -33.59
CA VAL A 15 6.58 -16.51 -33.06
C VAL A 15 7.62 -17.51 -33.53
N ILE A 16 8.71 -17.02 -34.13
CA ILE A 16 9.86 -17.81 -34.63
C ILE A 16 11.09 -17.35 -33.84
N GLU A 17 11.86 -18.33 -33.36
CA GLU A 17 13.15 -18.09 -32.68
C GLU A 17 14.29 -18.69 -33.54
N GLY A 18 15.38 -17.95 -33.66
CA GLY A 18 16.53 -18.42 -34.41
C GLY A 18 17.82 -17.68 -34.06
N MET A 19 18.91 -18.11 -34.69
CA MET A 19 20.22 -17.42 -34.62
C MET A 19 20.58 -16.86 -35.98
N ILE A 20 21.13 -15.66 -35.99
CA ILE A 20 21.62 -15.00 -37.20
C ILE A 20 22.99 -14.37 -36.95
N GLU A 21 23.91 -14.49 -37.92
CA GLU A 21 25.21 -13.83 -37.84
C GLU A 21 25.17 -12.47 -38.52
N ALA A 22 25.57 -11.43 -37.77
CA ALA A 22 25.64 -10.07 -38.28
C ALA A 22 26.80 -9.29 -37.62
N ALA A 23 27.15 -8.15 -38.19
CA ALA A 23 28.15 -7.26 -37.60
C ALA A 23 27.59 -6.46 -36.43
N GLU A 24 26.33 -6.01 -36.54
CA GLU A 24 25.64 -5.15 -35.56
C GLU A 24 24.13 -5.43 -35.55
N VAL A 25 23.45 -5.04 -34.44
CA VAL A 25 22.00 -5.22 -34.28
C VAL A 25 21.15 -4.62 -35.41
N PRO A 26 21.46 -3.41 -35.97
CA PRO A 26 20.73 -2.87 -37.11
C PRO A 26 20.76 -3.77 -38.37
N ALA A 27 21.86 -4.47 -38.59
CA ALA A 27 21.98 -5.41 -39.72
C ALA A 27 21.13 -6.68 -39.50
N VAL A 28 20.92 -7.10 -38.26
CA VAL A 28 20.00 -8.19 -37.92
C VAL A 28 18.57 -7.78 -38.21
N VAL A 29 18.16 -6.56 -37.78
CA VAL A 29 16.83 -6.01 -38.04
C VAL A 29 16.52 -5.94 -39.52
N ALA A 30 17.43 -5.41 -40.33
CA ALA A 30 17.26 -5.31 -41.77
C ALA A 30 17.06 -6.69 -42.43
N ARG A 31 17.88 -7.69 -42.07
CA ARG A 31 17.75 -9.05 -42.59
C ARG A 31 16.49 -9.79 -42.16
N LEU A 32 15.97 -9.50 -40.98
CA LEU A 32 14.71 -10.06 -40.53
C LEU A 32 13.55 -9.40 -41.27
N HIS A 33 13.62 -8.11 -41.53
CA HIS A 33 12.62 -7.34 -42.29
C HIS A 33 12.55 -7.82 -43.75
N ASP A 34 13.71 -8.06 -44.38
CA ASP A 34 13.80 -8.63 -45.75
C ASP A 34 13.16 -10.04 -45.87
N ARG A 35 13.08 -10.76 -44.74
CA ARG A 35 12.40 -12.06 -44.63
C ARG A 35 10.93 -11.97 -44.26
N GLY A 36 10.39 -10.76 -44.15
CA GLY A 36 9.00 -10.52 -43.70
C GLY A 36 8.76 -10.81 -42.24
N LEU A 37 9.83 -10.84 -41.42
CA LEU A 37 9.72 -11.13 -39.98
C LEU A 37 9.87 -9.84 -39.19
N ILE A 38 8.95 -9.64 -38.23
CA ILE A 38 8.95 -8.48 -37.29
C ILE A 38 9.73 -8.88 -36.04
N PRO A 39 10.90 -8.30 -35.75
CA PRO A 39 11.68 -8.67 -34.58
C PRO A 39 10.98 -8.19 -33.28
N LEU A 40 10.78 -9.10 -32.31
CA LEU A 40 10.30 -8.80 -30.98
C LEU A 40 11.43 -8.55 -29.97
N SER A 41 12.53 -9.32 -30.10
CA SER A 41 13.74 -9.14 -29.31
C SER A 41 14.96 -9.69 -30.03
N ILE A 42 16.11 -9.01 -29.84
CA ILE A 42 17.41 -9.43 -30.37
C ILE A 42 18.41 -9.35 -29.21
N ALA A 43 19.09 -10.48 -28.92
CA ALA A 43 20.16 -10.57 -27.94
C ALA A 43 21.46 -10.96 -28.60
N SER A 44 22.57 -10.26 -28.29
CA SER A 44 23.90 -10.64 -28.76
C SER A 44 24.35 -11.94 -28.10
N GLY A 45 24.78 -12.90 -28.92
CA GLY A 45 25.16 -14.25 -28.49
C GLY A 45 26.46 -14.37 -27.68
N ASP A 46 27.13 -13.25 -27.38
CA ASP A 46 28.41 -13.26 -26.64
C ASP A 46 28.23 -13.35 -25.12
N GLY A 47 27.05 -13.68 -24.67
CA GLY A 47 26.69 -13.83 -23.25
C GLY A 47 26.22 -15.24 -22.85
N ALA A 48 26.53 -16.26 -23.65
CA ALA A 48 26.31 -17.65 -23.24
C ALA A 48 27.31 -18.02 -22.13
N ARG A 49 27.00 -17.62 -20.90
CA ARG A 49 27.55 -18.30 -19.73
C ARG A 49 27.16 -19.76 -19.84
N PRO A 50 28.16 -20.72 -19.79
CA PRO A 50 27.82 -22.12 -19.73
C PRO A 50 26.89 -22.31 -18.57
N ARG A 51 25.70 -22.83 -18.81
CA ARG A 51 24.85 -23.36 -17.76
C ARG A 51 25.69 -24.35 -17.01
N ALA A 52 26.29 -23.91 -15.90
CA ALA A 52 26.83 -24.79 -14.89
C ALA A 52 25.71 -25.80 -14.59
N ALA A 53 26.03 -27.10 -14.67
CA ALA A 53 25.13 -28.18 -14.35
C ALA A 53 24.43 -27.83 -13.04
N GLY A 54 23.16 -27.51 -13.14
CA GLY A 54 22.41 -26.98 -12.02
C GLY A 54 22.40 -28.01 -10.93
N VAL A 55 22.98 -27.66 -9.81
CA VAL A 55 22.46 -28.13 -8.54
C VAL A 55 20.98 -27.79 -8.57
N GLN A 56 20.14 -28.78 -8.79
CA GLN A 56 18.70 -28.67 -8.58
C GLN A 56 18.54 -28.44 -7.08
N LEU A 57 18.65 -27.17 -6.67
CA LEU A 57 18.06 -26.73 -5.42
C LEU A 57 16.62 -27.22 -5.49
N PRO A 58 16.14 -28.00 -4.52
CA PRO A 58 14.74 -28.39 -4.47
C PRO A 58 13.95 -27.12 -4.64
N ALA A 59 13.09 -27.07 -5.65
CA ALA A 59 12.20 -25.96 -5.88
C ALA A 59 11.52 -25.71 -4.55
N LEU A 60 11.92 -24.65 -3.87
CA LEU A 60 11.21 -24.17 -2.68
C LEU A 60 9.75 -24.15 -3.10
N PRO A 61 8.84 -24.87 -2.40
CA PRO A 61 7.44 -24.84 -2.78
C PRO A 61 7.07 -23.38 -2.90
N ALA A 62 6.47 -23.00 -4.03
CA ALA A 62 6.11 -21.64 -4.32
C ALA A 62 5.30 -21.08 -3.15
N LEU A 63 5.99 -20.48 -2.20
CA LEU A 63 5.46 -19.95 -0.96
C LEU A 63 4.60 -18.75 -1.32
N GLY A 64 3.28 -19.02 -1.40
CA GLY A 64 2.25 -18.02 -1.50
C GLY A 64 1.76 -17.83 -2.92
N ARG A 65 0.53 -18.31 -3.19
CA ARG A 65 -0.32 -17.77 -4.26
C ARG A 65 -0.13 -16.25 -4.25
N ARG A 66 0.42 -15.68 -5.32
CA ARG A 66 0.59 -14.23 -5.41
C ARG A 66 -0.80 -13.60 -5.32
N ARG A 67 -1.10 -13.01 -4.15
CA ARG A 67 -2.37 -12.33 -3.96
C ARG A 67 -2.52 -11.21 -4.98
N VAL A 68 -3.71 -11.03 -5.52
CA VAL A 68 -4.06 -9.88 -6.34
C VAL A 68 -3.90 -8.61 -5.48
N LYS A 69 -3.05 -7.70 -5.93
CA LYS A 69 -2.81 -6.41 -5.26
C LYS A 69 -3.80 -5.36 -5.76
N GLY A 70 -3.99 -4.29 -5.02
CA GLY A 70 -4.85 -3.17 -5.45
C GLY A 70 -4.43 -2.57 -6.79
N ARG A 71 -3.13 -2.56 -7.11
CA ARG A 71 -2.62 -2.11 -8.41
C ARG A 71 -3.02 -3.05 -9.56
N ASP A 72 -2.98 -4.37 -9.33
CA ASP A 72 -3.40 -5.34 -10.33
C ASP A 72 -4.90 -5.16 -10.64
N LEU A 73 -5.72 -4.92 -9.59
CA LEU A 73 -7.15 -4.65 -9.74
C LEU A 73 -7.39 -3.34 -10.51
N LEU A 74 -6.63 -2.28 -10.22
CA LEU A 74 -6.75 -1.00 -10.94
C LEU A 74 -6.44 -1.18 -12.42
N ILE A 75 -5.30 -1.78 -12.78
CA ILE A 75 -4.89 -2.00 -14.18
C ILE A 75 -5.95 -2.83 -14.91
N MET A 76 -6.37 -3.94 -14.33
CA MET A 76 -7.42 -4.79 -14.89
C MET A 76 -8.72 -4.01 -15.13
N THR A 77 -9.12 -3.14 -14.18
CA THR A 77 -10.34 -2.33 -14.31
C THR A 77 -10.20 -1.27 -15.40
N GLN A 78 -9.03 -0.64 -15.53
CA GLN A 78 -8.72 0.31 -16.61
C GLN A 78 -8.83 -0.36 -17.98
N GLU A 79 -8.21 -1.53 -18.14
CA GLU A 79 -8.25 -2.30 -19.37
C GLU A 79 -9.67 -2.78 -19.69
N LEU A 80 -10.42 -3.30 -18.69
CA LEU A 80 -11.81 -3.68 -18.85
C LEU A 80 -12.68 -2.49 -19.28
N SER A 81 -12.51 -1.33 -18.63
CA SER A 81 -13.22 -0.10 -18.96
C SER A 81 -12.94 0.35 -20.40
N ALA A 82 -11.69 0.28 -20.83
CA ALA A 82 -11.29 0.64 -22.18
C ALA A 82 -11.89 -0.32 -23.25
N LEU A 83 -11.84 -1.64 -22.99
CA LEU A 83 -12.37 -2.65 -23.91
C LEU A 83 -13.89 -2.56 -24.04
N VAL A 84 -14.61 -2.47 -22.92
CA VAL A 84 -16.08 -2.32 -22.91
C VAL A 84 -16.49 -0.98 -23.51
N GLY A 85 -15.79 0.12 -23.19
CA GLY A 85 -16.04 1.45 -23.77
C GLY A 85 -15.76 1.55 -25.26
N SER A 86 -14.90 0.67 -25.81
CA SER A 86 -14.70 0.52 -27.26
C SER A 86 -15.79 -0.29 -27.96
N GLY A 87 -16.79 -0.81 -27.21
CA GLY A 87 -17.88 -1.63 -27.74
C GLY A 87 -17.55 -3.11 -27.87
N LEU A 88 -16.42 -3.57 -27.31
CA LEU A 88 -16.10 -4.99 -27.33
C LEU A 88 -17.05 -5.76 -26.38
N PRO A 89 -17.64 -6.89 -26.82
CA PRO A 89 -18.47 -7.73 -25.95
C PRO A 89 -17.74 -8.14 -24.67
N LEU A 90 -18.49 -8.22 -23.56
CA LEU A 90 -17.94 -8.48 -22.22
C LEU A 90 -17.15 -9.78 -22.14
N ASP A 91 -17.64 -10.85 -22.77
CA ASP A 91 -16.98 -12.15 -22.82
C ASP A 91 -15.61 -12.07 -23.51
N ARG A 92 -15.53 -11.35 -24.64
CA ARG A 92 -14.26 -11.11 -25.34
C ARG A 92 -13.31 -10.21 -24.54
N SER A 93 -13.86 -9.18 -23.89
CA SER A 93 -13.06 -8.31 -23.01
C SER A 93 -12.43 -9.10 -21.87
N LEU A 94 -13.18 -9.97 -21.20
CA LEU A 94 -12.68 -10.84 -20.15
C LEU A 94 -11.65 -11.86 -20.64
N ALA A 95 -11.86 -12.44 -21.84
CA ALA A 95 -10.90 -13.35 -22.46
C ALA A 95 -9.56 -12.65 -22.73
N THR A 96 -9.61 -11.47 -23.34
CA THR A 96 -8.42 -10.65 -23.61
C THR A 96 -7.68 -10.31 -22.33
N LEU A 97 -8.39 -9.90 -21.27
CA LEU A 97 -7.79 -9.59 -19.97
C LEU A 97 -7.14 -10.82 -19.31
N ALA A 98 -7.79 -11.98 -19.42
CA ALA A 98 -7.21 -13.22 -18.89
C ALA A 98 -5.89 -13.58 -19.61
N ASP A 99 -5.77 -13.29 -20.90
CA ASP A 99 -4.54 -13.53 -21.67
C ASP A 99 -3.43 -12.53 -21.36
N LEU A 100 -3.78 -11.27 -21.14
CA LEU A 100 -2.85 -10.19 -20.80
C LEU A 100 -2.37 -10.19 -19.35
N ALA A 101 -3.08 -10.87 -18.45
CA ALA A 101 -2.77 -10.82 -17.02
C ALA A 101 -1.41 -11.43 -16.67
N ASP A 102 -0.48 -10.59 -16.17
CA ASP A 102 0.85 -11.00 -15.69
C ASP A 102 0.78 -11.76 -14.35
N ASN A 103 -0.21 -11.44 -13.51
CA ASN A 103 -0.39 -12.10 -12.22
C ASN A 103 -1.15 -13.41 -12.40
N PRO A 104 -0.53 -14.58 -12.14
CA PRO A 104 -1.15 -15.89 -12.40
C PRO A 104 -2.43 -16.12 -11.57
N GLU A 105 -2.56 -15.51 -10.39
CA GLU A 105 -3.78 -15.59 -9.59
C GLU A 105 -4.90 -14.73 -10.20
N LEU A 106 -4.56 -13.53 -10.72
CA LEU A 106 -5.52 -12.70 -11.44
C LEU A 106 -5.98 -13.40 -12.74
N LYS A 107 -5.06 -14.00 -13.50
CA LYS A 107 -5.38 -14.79 -14.71
C LYS A 107 -6.37 -15.90 -14.40
N ARG A 108 -6.12 -16.68 -13.34
CA ARG A 108 -7.00 -17.75 -12.88
C ARG A 108 -8.40 -17.21 -12.54
N ILE A 109 -8.46 -16.12 -11.78
CA ILE A 109 -9.73 -15.48 -11.39
C ILE A 109 -10.49 -15.00 -12.62
N LEU A 110 -9.83 -14.31 -13.56
CA LEU A 110 -10.45 -13.81 -14.78
C LEU A 110 -10.99 -14.95 -15.65
N THR A 111 -10.26 -16.07 -15.73
CA THR A 111 -10.71 -17.27 -16.45
C THR A 111 -11.97 -17.87 -15.80
N GLU A 112 -12.00 -17.94 -14.45
CA GLU A 112 -13.18 -18.43 -13.72
C GLU A 112 -14.38 -17.50 -13.87
N VAL A 113 -14.15 -16.16 -13.85
CA VAL A 113 -15.20 -15.16 -14.13
C VAL A 113 -15.72 -15.28 -15.54
N LEU A 114 -14.83 -15.41 -16.54
CA LEU A 114 -15.22 -15.61 -17.94
C LEU A 114 -16.12 -16.85 -18.11
N HIS A 115 -15.73 -17.99 -17.54
CA HIS A 115 -16.55 -19.21 -17.61
C HIS A 115 -17.91 -19.03 -16.92
N ALA A 116 -17.96 -18.32 -15.80
CA ALA A 116 -19.21 -18.05 -15.09
C ALA A 116 -20.16 -17.16 -15.93
N VAL A 117 -19.62 -16.13 -16.58
CA VAL A 117 -20.38 -15.24 -17.47
C VAL A 117 -20.85 -15.97 -18.71
N GLN A 118 -20.00 -16.80 -19.35
CA GLN A 118 -20.39 -17.64 -20.47
C GLN A 118 -21.46 -18.68 -20.09
N GLY A 119 -21.47 -19.12 -18.83
CA GLY A 119 -22.49 -19.98 -18.24
C GLY A 119 -23.79 -19.26 -17.87
N GLY A 120 -23.93 -17.95 -18.20
CA GLY A 120 -25.15 -17.17 -18.00
C GLY A 120 -25.25 -16.46 -16.63
N LYS A 121 -24.21 -16.46 -15.77
CA LYS A 121 -24.19 -15.65 -14.56
C LYS A 121 -23.94 -14.19 -14.91
N SER A 122 -24.44 -13.26 -14.06
CA SER A 122 -24.08 -11.86 -14.19
C SER A 122 -22.58 -11.64 -13.85
N LEU A 123 -21.97 -10.59 -14.41
CA LEU A 123 -20.59 -10.22 -14.08
C LEU A 123 -20.43 -9.98 -12.57
N ALA A 124 -21.40 -9.27 -11.96
CA ALA A 124 -21.40 -9.02 -10.53
C ALA A 124 -21.44 -10.29 -9.69
N GLU A 125 -22.24 -11.28 -10.07
CA GLU A 125 -22.29 -12.58 -9.39
C GLU A 125 -21.00 -13.38 -9.56
N ALA A 126 -20.40 -13.35 -10.74
CA ALA A 126 -19.12 -14.00 -11.00
C ALA A 126 -17.99 -13.38 -10.17
N LEU A 127 -17.90 -12.05 -10.13
CA LEU A 127 -16.91 -11.32 -9.35
C LEU A 127 -17.07 -11.51 -7.82
N ALA A 128 -18.32 -11.60 -7.33
CA ALA A 128 -18.61 -11.78 -5.90
C ALA A 128 -18.05 -13.07 -5.31
N GLN A 129 -17.76 -14.09 -6.13
CA GLN A 129 -17.17 -15.35 -5.70
C GLN A 129 -15.70 -15.21 -5.30
N HIS A 130 -15.05 -14.11 -5.68
CA HIS A 130 -13.62 -13.90 -5.47
C HIS A 130 -13.34 -12.77 -4.48
N ARG A 131 -12.58 -13.07 -3.43
CA ARG A 131 -12.15 -12.07 -2.43
C ARG A 131 -11.26 -10.95 -2.97
N ALA A 132 -10.81 -11.07 -4.20
CA ALA A 132 -10.03 -10.04 -4.87
C ALA A 132 -10.86 -8.78 -5.17
N PHE A 133 -12.18 -8.91 -5.31
CA PHE A 133 -13.10 -7.81 -5.58
C PHE A 133 -13.80 -7.36 -4.30
N PRO A 134 -13.59 -6.10 -3.85
CA PRO A 134 -14.28 -5.56 -2.68
C PRO A 134 -15.80 -5.48 -2.89
N PRO A 135 -16.61 -5.48 -1.80
CA PRO A 135 -18.07 -5.35 -1.90
C PRO A 135 -18.53 -4.12 -2.70
N LEU A 136 -17.84 -2.98 -2.53
CA LEU A 136 -18.09 -1.77 -3.32
C LEU A 136 -17.99 -2.05 -4.82
N TYR A 137 -16.92 -2.71 -5.27
CA TYR A 137 -16.67 -3.04 -6.67
C TYR A 137 -17.81 -3.86 -7.25
N VAL A 138 -18.15 -4.95 -6.57
CA VAL A 138 -19.22 -5.88 -6.97
C VAL A 138 -20.58 -5.18 -7.05
N ASN A 139 -20.91 -4.35 -6.04
CA ASN A 139 -22.20 -3.66 -6.01
C ASN A 139 -22.32 -2.57 -7.08
N MET A 140 -21.23 -1.86 -7.38
CA MET A 140 -21.21 -0.92 -8.50
C MET A 140 -21.40 -1.62 -9.84
N VAL A 141 -20.68 -2.73 -10.07
CA VAL A 141 -20.84 -3.53 -11.29
C VAL A 141 -22.29 -4.04 -11.41
N ARG A 142 -22.87 -4.53 -10.32
CA ARG A 142 -24.27 -4.99 -10.30
C ARG A 142 -25.24 -3.88 -10.69
N ALA A 143 -25.05 -2.66 -10.15
CA ALA A 143 -25.87 -1.51 -10.52
C ALA A 143 -25.74 -1.18 -12.02
N GLY A 144 -24.51 -1.22 -12.56
CA GLY A 144 -24.22 -0.99 -13.96
C GLY A 144 -24.82 -2.04 -14.90
N GLU A 145 -24.80 -3.32 -14.48
CA GLU A 145 -25.42 -4.42 -15.25
C GLU A 145 -26.95 -4.28 -15.31
N ILE A 146 -27.58 -4.08 -14.14
CA ILE A 146 -29.04 -3.93 -14.06
C ILE A 146 -29.52 -2.70 -14.82
N GLY A 147 -28.78 -1.60 -14.72
CA GLY A 147 -29.11 -0.34 -15.35
C GLY A 147 -28.71 -0.22 -16.82
N GLY A 148 -27.91 -1.15 -17.35
CA GLY A 148 -27.41 -1.10 -18.72
C GLY A 148 -26.32 -0.03 -18.96
N PHE A 149 -25.69 0.48 -17.92
CA PHE A 149 -24.64 1.51 -17.98
C PHE A 149 -23.28 1.04 -17.39
N LEU A 150 -22.93 -0.22 -17.69
CA LEU A 150 -21.70 -0.85 -17.17
C LEU A 150 -20.44 -0.06 -17.52
N GLU A 151 -20.36 0.52 -18.72
CA GLU A 151 -19.24 1.37 -19.16
C GLU A 151 -19.01 2.54 -18.18
N LEU A 152 -20.08 3.29 -17.88
CA LEU A 152 -20.00 4.43 -16.95
C LEU A 152 -19.55 4.00 -15.57
N VAL A 153 -20.05 2.85 -15.08
CA VAL A 153 -19.67 2.32 -13.77
C VAL A 153 -18.21 1.89 -13.74
N LEU A 154 -17.71 1.25 -14.79
CA LEU A 154 -16.30 0.88 -14.89
C LEU A 154 -15.39 2.11 -14.88
N GLN A 155 -15.74 3.18 -15.61
CA GLN A 155 -15.01 4.46 -15.55
C GLN A 155 -15.00 5.03 -14.13
N ARG A 156 -16.13 4.99 -13.39
CA ARG A 156 -16.19 5.44 -11.99
C ARG A 156 -15.34 4.57 -11.06
N LEU A 157 -15.31 3.27 -11.29
CA LEU A 157 -14.45 2.34 -10.55
C LEU A 157 -12.96 2.65 -10.79
N VAL A 158 -12.58 2.95 -12.02
CA VAL A 158 -11.21 3.40 -12.34
C VAL A 158 -10.88 4.66 -11.55
N GLU A 159 -11.70 5.72 -11.64
CA GLU A 159 -11.48 6.96 -10.88
C GLU A 159 -11.33 6.70 -9.37
N TYR A 160 -12.17 5.84 -8.81
CA TYR A 160 -12.13 5.47 -7.39
C TYR A 160 -10.83 4.75 -7.01
N LEU A 161 -10.44 3.75 -7.79
CA LEU A 161 -9.23 2.95 -7.55
C LEU A 161 -7.95 3.77 -7.74
N GLU A 162 -7.89 4.63 -8.77
CA GLU A 162 -6.78 5.55 -9.03
C GLU A 162 -6.53 6.48 -7.86
N ARG A 163 -7.58 7.14 -7.36
CA ARG A 163 -7.46 8.06 -6.22
C ARG A 163 -7.00 7.34 -4.96
N GLY A 164 -7.53 6.12 -4.73
CA GLY A 164 -7.08 5.28 -3.62
C GLY A 164 -5.62 4.86 -3.74
N GLN A 165 -5.16 4.55 -4.95
CA GLN A 165 -3.78 4.18 -5.22
C GLN A 165 -2.84 5.39 -5.10
N GLN A 166 -3.21 6.55 -5.68
CA GLN A 166 -2.44 7.80 -5.58
C GLN A 166 -2.16 8.19 -4.13
N LEU A 167 -3.18 8.14 -3.26
CA LEU A 167 -3.00 8.46 -1.84
C LEU A 167 -2.02 7.49 -1.17
N ARG A 168 -2.11 6.20 -1.48
CA ARG A 168 -1.17 5.19 -0.94
C ARG A 168 0.26 5.44 -1.41
N ASP A 169 0.43 5.72 -2.70
CA ASP A 169 1.75 5.96 -3.30
C ASP A 169 2.39 7.23 -2.73
N GLU A 170 1.60 8.28 -2.51
CA GLU A 170 2.06 9.51 -1.84
C GLU A 170 2.52 9.26 -0.41
N VAL A 171 1.73 8.50 0.38
CA VAL A 171 2.10 8.12 1.76
C VAL A 171 3.37 7.28 1.77
N HIS A 172 3.46 6.29 0.88
CA HIS A 172 4.65 5.45 0.76
C HIS A 172 5.89 6.27 0.40
N SER A 173 5.79 7.12 -0.62
CA SER A 173 6.89 7.99 -1.06
C SER A 173 7.34 8.93 0.06
N ALA A 174 6.38 9.55 0.76
CA ALA A 174 6.66 10.46 1.86
C ALA A 174 7.37 9.77 3.04
N LEU A 175 7.09 8.49 3.30
CA LEU A 175 7.69 7.73 4.40
C LEU A 175 9.01 7.04 4.04
N THR A 176 9.32 6.86 2.75
CA THR A 176 10.52 6.12 2.32
C THR A 176 11.80 6.78 2.84
N TYR A 177 11.94 8.10 2.71
CA TYR A 177 13.11 8.82 3.17
C TYR A 177 13.29 8.77 4.70
N PRO A 178 12.27 9.06 5.53
CA PRO A 178 12.38 8.92 6.98
C PRO A 178 12.77 7.50 7.44
N VAL A 179 12.21 6.48 6.81
CA VAL A 179 12.54 5.08 7.14
C VAL A 179 14.00 4.77 6.82
N LEU A 180 14.50 5.18 5.64
CA LEU A 180 15.91 5.03 5.28
C LEU A 180 16.83 5.75 6.28
N LEU A 181 16.47 6.97 6.65
CA LEU A 181 17.26 7.77 7.61
C LEU A 181 17.29 7.10 8.99
N VAL A 182 16.16 6.63 9.52
CA VAL A 182 16.07 5.89 10.78
C VAL A 182 16.89 4.60 10.73
N CYS A 183 16.83 3.86 9.63
CA CYS A 183 17.63 2.65 9.45
C CYS A 183 19.14 2.96 9.45
N ALA A 184 19.57 3.96 8.68
CA ALA A 184 20.96 4.37 8.62
C ALA A 184 21.48 4.87 9.98
N MET A 185 20.68 5.68 10.67
CA MET A 185 20.97 6.17 12.03
C MET A 185 21.06 5.00 13.03
N GLY A 186 20.09 4.08 12.99
CA GLY A 186 20.07 2.91 13.86
C GLY A 186 21.32 2.03 13.66
N VAL A 187 21.70 1.77 12.41
CA VAL A 187 22.92 1.02 12.08
C VAL A 187 24.16 1.76 12.60
N SER A 188 24.26 3.07 12.38
CA SER A 188 25.41 3.87 12.86
C SER A 188 25.55 3.82 14.38
N ILE A 189 24.46 4.02 15.12
CA ILE A 189 24.46 3.94 16.58
C ILE A 189 24.81 2.52 17.05
N LEU A 190 24.27 1.47 16.41
CA LEU A 190 24.60 0.08 16.73
C LEU A 190 26.08 -0.23 16.52
N VAL A 191 26.67 0.25 15.42
CA VAL A 191 28.10 0.09 15.15
C VAL A 191 28.93 0.79 16.24
N LEU A 192 28.58 2.01 16.62
CA LEU A 192 29.27 2.74 17.69
C LEU A 192 29.15 1.99 19.03
N LEU A 193 27.97 1.52 19.40
CA LEU A 193 27.75 0.81 20.67
C LEU A 193 28.42 -0.57 20.70
N ILE A 194 28.40 -1.33 19.59
CA ILE A 194 28.88 -2.73 19.59
C ILE A 194 30.40 -2.82 19.35
N TYR A 195 30.94 -1.96 18.49
CA TYR A 195 32.35 -2.06 18.06
C TYR A 195 33.24 -0.99 18.67
N VAL A 196 32.79 0.26 18.72
CA VAL A 196 33.67 1.37 19.15
C VAL A 196 33.73 1.48 20.67
N LEU A 197 32.58 1.50 21.31
CA LEU A 197 32.51 1.71 22.77
C LEU A 197 33.24 0.62 23.59
N PRO A 198 33.22 -0.69 23.26
CA PRO A 198 33.99 -1.68 24.00
C PRO A 198 35.50 -1.54 23.91
N LYS A 199 36.04 -0.99 22.80
CA LYS A 199 37.50 -0.75 22.67
C LYS A 199 37.99 0.26 23.69
N PHE A 200 37.16 1.25 24.00
CA PHE A 200 37.50 2.23 25.04
C PHE A 200 37.45 1.63 26.45
N THR A 201 36.57 0.67 26.72
CA THR A 201 36.52 -0.01 28.03
C THR A 201 37.80 -0.77 28.35
N VAL A 202 38.37 -1.44 27.35
CA VAL A 202 39.63 -2.19 27.53
C VAL A 202 40.75 -1.21 27.93
N LEU A 203 40.86 -0.08 27.20
CA LEU A 203 41.85 0.95 27.51
C LEU A 203 41.72 1.52 28.95
N PHE A 204 40.47 1.73 29.42
CA PHE A 204 40.22 2.25 30.78
C PHE A 204 40.47 1.20 31.87
N SER A 205 40.16 -0.07 31.60
CA SER A 205 40.43 -1.15 32.56
C SER A 205 41.92 -1.37 32.79
N GLU A 206 42.72 -1.22 31.73
CA GLU A 206 44.21 -1.30 31.84
C GLU A 206 44.79 -0.14 32.65
N MET A 207 44.12 1.02 32.70
CA MET A 207 44.53 2.18 33.48
C MET A 207 44.05 2.16 34.93
N GLY A 208 43.32 1.12 35.38
CA GLY A 208 42.92 0.94 36.79
C GLY A 208 41.90 1.96 37.32
N ARG A 209 41.20 2.72 36.45
CA ARG A 209 40.28 3.80 36.85
C ARG A 209 38.81 3.44 36.70
N ALA A 210 37.99 4.03 37.58
CA ALA A 210 36.54 3.92 37.50
C ALA A 210 36.00 4.78 36.36
N LEU A 211 35.21 4.19 35.47
CA LEU A 211 34.54 4.86 34.36
C LEU A 211 33.56 5.93 34.85
N PRO A 212 33.48 7.11 34.18
CA PRO A 212 32.41 8.08 34.40
C PRO A 212 31.01 7.48 34.31
N LEU A 213 30.07 8.03 35.05
CA LEU A 213 28.71 7.51 35.14
C LEU A 213 28.01 7.41 33.74
N GLN A 214 28.28 8.39 32.89
CA GLN A 214 27.76 8.44 31.52
C GLN A 214 28.29 7.26 30.68
N ALA A 215 29.58 6.96 30.79
CA ALA A 215 30.20 5.84 30.09
C ALA A 215 29.67 4.49 30.60
N ARG A 216 29.39 4.33 31.89
CA ARG A 216 28.80 3.14 32.49
C ARG A 216 27.39 2.88 31.98
N VAL A 217 26.54 3.92 31.85
CA VAL A 217 25.18 3.80 31.30
C VAL A 217 25.24 3.37 29.85
N LEU A 218 26.08 3.98 29.03
CA LEU A 218 26.24 3.60 27.63
C LEU A 218 26.73 2.15 27.45
N LEU A 219 27.65 1.72 28.33
CA LEU A 219 28.14 0.35 28.36
C LEU A 219 27.06 -0.66 28.79
N ALA A 220 26.27 -0.31 29.79
CA ALA A 220 25.13 -1.14 30.19
C ALA A 220 24.12 -1.30 29.05
N VAL A 221 23.83 -0.21 28.32
CA VAL A 221 22.98 -0.25 27.10
C VAL A 221 23.63 -1.11 26.02
N SER A 222 24.93 -0.94 25.75
CA SER A 222 25.66 -1.75 24.76
C SER A 222 25.63 -3.24 25.12
N ALA A 223 25.91 -3.58 26.39
CA ALA A 223 25.85 -4.95 26.89
C ALA A 223 24.42 -5.53 26.79
N ALA A 224 23.41 -4.74 27.12
CA ALA A 224 22.01 -5.15 26.99
C ALA A 224 21.63 -5.40 25.53
N VAL A 225 22.00 -4.52 24.60
CA VAL A 225 21.77 -4.70 23.16
C VAL A 225 22.49 -5.97 22.66
N ARG A 226 23.73 -6.18 23.06
CA ARG A 226 24.54 -7.33 22.63
C ARG A 226 24.06 -8.66 23.21
N GLY A 227 23.61 -8.66 24.48
CA GLY A 227 23.17 -9.87 25.18
C GLY A 227 21.70 -10.21 25.00
N TYR A 228 20.84 -9.20 24.88
CA TYR A 228 19.37 -9.35 24.93
C TYR A 228 18.65 -8.94 23.64
N TRP A 229 19.35 -8.77 22.51
CA TRP A 229 18.72 -8.42 21.23
C TRP A 229 17.58 -9.37 20.84
N TRP A 230 17.73 -10.66 21.12
CA TRP A 230 16.70 -11.70 20.89
C TRP A 230 15.46 -11.49 21.79
N ALA A 231 15.67 -11.04 23.04
CA ALA A 231 14.56 -10.72 23.94
C ALA A 231 13.79 -9.47 23.44
N GLY A 232 14.49 -8.47 22.85
CA GLY A 232 13.88 -7.34 22.18
C GLY A 232 12.99 -7.77 21.02
N ILE A 233 13.49 -8.62 20.13
CA ILE A 233 12.70 -9.20 19.03
C ILE A 233 11.54 -10.03 19.58
N GLY A 234 11.76 -10.84 20.61
CA GLY A 234 10.72 -11.63 21.27
C GLY A 234 9.62 -10.75 21.88
N ALA A 235 10.01 -9.65 22.57
CA ALA A 235 9.07 -8.70 23.14
C ALA A 235 8.21 -8.00 22.05
N VAL A 236 8.84 -7.54 20.95
CA VAL A 236 8.12 -6.99 19.80
C VAL A 236 7.18 -8.04 19.20
N GLY A 237 7.62 -9.29 19.07
CA GLY A 237 6.80 -10.40 18.59
C GLY A 237 5.60 -10.69 19.50
N LEU A 238 5.80 -10.68 20.83
CA LEU A 238 4.73 -10.88 21.82
C LEU A 238 3.74 -9.70 21.81
N VAL A 239 4.22 -8.46 21.78
CA VAL A 239 3.36 -7.27 21.71
C VAL A 239 2.54 -7.26 20.42
N THR A 240 3.18 -7.49 19.28
CA THR A 240 2.47 -7.52 17.97
C THR A 240 1.52 -8.73 17.88
N GLY A 241 1.90 -9.88 18.42
CA GLY A 241 1.07 -11.09 18.48
C GLY A 241 -0.13 -10.89 19.41
N GLY A 242 0.09 -10.37 20.62
CA GLY A 242 -0.97 -10.06 21.59
C GLY A 242 -1.94 -9.02 21.06
N LEU A 243 -1.41 -7.96 20.42
CA LEU A 243 -2.24 -6.93 19.77
C LEU A 243 -3.08 -7.52 18.64
N ARG A 244 -2.47 -8.34 17.76
CA ARG A 244 -3.21 -9.05 16.70
C ARG A 244 -4.27 -10.00 17.24
N TYR A 245 -3.99 -10.68 18.34
CA TYR A 245 -4.94 -11.56 19.01
C TYR A 245 -6.11 -10.76 19.60
N SER A 246 -5.83 -9.66 20.30
CA SER A 246 -6.85 -8.76 20.85
C SER A 246 -7.75 -8.17 19.76
N ILE A 247 -7.18 -7.70 18.64
CA ILE A 247 -7.91 -7.10 17.50
C ILE A 247 -8.76 -8.15 16.73
N ARG A 248 -8.53 -9.45 16.91
CA ARG A 248 -9.38 -10.49 16.31
C ARG A 248 -10.76 -10.57 16.96
N SER A 249 -10.89 -10.18 18.22
CA SER A 249 -12.20 -10.11 18.88
C SER A 249 -12.96 -8.86 18.46
N PRO A 250 -14.30 -8.90 18.28
CA PRO A 250 -15.11 -7.72 17.94
C PRO A 250 -14.96 -6.58 18.96
N ARG A 251 -14.88 -6.91 20.27
CA ARG A 251 -14.67 -5.93 21.33
C ARG A 251 -13.29 -5.30 21.29
N GLY A 252 -12.24 -6.10 21.20
CA GLY A 252 -10.86 -5.59 21.14
C GLY A 252 -10.59 -4.74 19.89
N ARG A 253 -11.22 -5.09 18.74
CA ARG A 253 -11.15 -4.27 17.54
C ARG A 253 -11.83 -2.90 17.74
N TYR A 254 -13.00 -2.87 18.37
CA TYR A 254 -13.70 -1.62 18.68
C TYR A 254 -12.91 -0.72 19.64
N GLU A 255 -12.39 -1.28 20.75
CA GLU A 255 -11.57 -0.55 21.73
C GLU A 255 -10.28 0.00 21.09
N TRP A 256 -9.62 -0.80 20.27
CA TRP A 256 -8.43 -0.39 19.53
C TRP A 256 -8.72 0.76 18.54
N ASP A 257 -9.83 0.65 17.80
CA ASP A 257 -10.25 1.68 16.85
C ASP A 257 -10.67 2.97 17.58
N GLN A 258 -11.32 2.86 18.73
CA GLN A 258 -11.65 4.01 19.58
C GLN A 258 -10.38 4.68 20.13
N TRP A 259 -9.40 3.89 20.59
CA TRP A 259 -8.13 4.40 21.09
C TRP A 259 -7.38 5.17 19.99
N LYS A 260 -7.30 4.61 18.79
CA LYS A 260 -6.69 5.29 17.63
C LYS A 260 -7.31 6.65 17.34
N LEU A 261 -8.62 6.77 17.41
CA LEU A 261 -9.35 8.03 17.18
C LEU A 261 -9.15 9.06 18.29
N ARG A 262 -8.80 8.63 19.52
CA ARG A 262 -8.55 9.51 20.68
C ARG A 262 -7.11 10.03 20.71
N PHE A 263 -6.19 9.43 19.99
CA PHE A 263 -4.79 9.84 20.01
C PHE A 263 -4.63 11.22 19.36
N ALA A 264 -4.11 12.19 20.16
CA ALA A 264 -4.14 13.62 19.81
C ALA A 264 -3.51 13.97 18.45
N LEU A 265 -2.41 13.30 18.07
CA LEU A 265 -1.68 13.56 16.82
C LEU A 265 -2.26 12.81 15.62
N VAL A 266 -2.68 11.55 15.81
CA VAL A 266 -3.06 10.63 14.73
C VAL A 266 -4.58 10.54 14.58
N GLY A 267 -5.33 10.70 15.68
CA GLY A 267 -6.79 10.54 15.68
C GLY A 267 -7.53 11.47 14.72
N PRO A 268 -7.26 12.80 14.73
CA PRO A 268 -7.89 13.71 13.77
C PRO A 268 -7.55 13.38 12.31
N LEU A 269 -6.33 12.92 12.05
CA LEU A 269 -5.90 12.53 10.71
C LEU A 269 -6.63 11.26 10.24
N LEU A 270 -6.67 10.22 11.09
CA LEU A 270 -7.38 8.97 10.79
C LEU A 270 -8.88 9.23 10.56
N ARG A 271 -9.50 10.09 11.39
CA ARG A 271 -10.90 10.46 11.21
C ARG A 271 -11.16 11.10 9.85
N LYS A 272 -10.30 12.05 9.42
CA LYS A 272 -10.42 12.69 8.11
C LYS A 272 -10.21 11.72 6.96
N MET A 273 -9.24 10.79 7.08
CA MET A 273 -9.01 9.74 6.08
C MET A 273 -10.23 8.84 5.92
N GLU A 274 -10.81 8.37 7.04
CA GLU A 274 -12.01 7.52 7.01
C GLU A 274 -13.21 8.29 6.43
N VAL A 275 -13.45 9.52 6.87
CA VAL A 275 -14.55 10.35 6.35
C VAL A 275 -14.39 10.63 4.87
N ALA A 276 -13.17 10.92 4.39
CA ALA A 276 -12.89 11.10 2.96
C ALA A 276 -13.22 9.82 2.17
N SER A 277 -12.75 8.66 2.65
CA SER A 277 -13.02 7.36 2.02
C SER A 277 -14.52 7.05 1.96
N LEU A 278 -15.24 7.25 3.06
CA LEU A 278 -16.68 6.99 3.16
C LEU A 278 -17.50 7.95 2.30
N ALA A 279 -17.17 9.26 2.34
CA ALA A 279 -17.84 10.27 1.53
C ALA A 279 -17.62 10.00 0.02
N ARG A 280 -16.41 9.62 -0.37
CA ARG A 280 -16.12 9.23 -1.75
C ARG A 280 -16.90 8.00 -2.17
N THR A 281 -16.90 6.96 -1.32
CA THR A 281 -17.65 5.72 -1.58
C THR A 281 -19.14 5.99 -1.73
N LEU A 282 -19.73 6.73 -0.77
CA LEU A 282 -21.16 7.06 -0.81
C LEU A 282 -21.50 7.94 -2.02
N GLY A 283 -20.73 9.00 -2.26
CA GLY A 283 -20.93 9.88 -3.41
C GLY A 283 -20.81 9.17 -4.74
N THR A 284 -19.84 8.24 -4.86
CA THR A 284 -19.66 7.43 -6.08
C THR A 284 -20.83 6.48 -6.32
N LEU A 285 -21.31 5.80 -5.26
CA LEU A 285 -22.48 4.92 -5.34
C LEU A 285 -23.76 5.67 -5.75
N LEU A 286 -24.04 6.82 -5.11
CA LEU A 286 -25.17 7.65 -5.42
C LEU A 286 -25.12 8.18 -6.86
N LYS A 287 -23.94 8.65 -7.30
CA LYS A 287 -23.70 9.12 -8.66
C LYS A 287 -23.86 8.00 -9.70
N SER A 288 -23.66 6.75 -9.29
CA SER A 288 -23.89 5.55 -10.11
C SER A 288 -25.34 5.02 -10.02
N GLY A 289 -26.26 5.77 -9.40
CA GLY A 289 -27.68 5.42 -9.33
C GLY A 289 -28.03 4.37 -8.25
N VAL A 290 -27.12 4.03 -7.35
CA VAL A 290 -27.40 3.10 -6.24
C VAL A 290 -28.31 3.79 -5.22
N PRO A 291 -29.44 3.18 -4.80
CA PRO A 291 -30.34 3.75 -3.81
C PRO A 291 -29.63 4.04 -2.47
N MET A 292 -30.01 5.15 -1.80
CA MET A 292 -29.37 5.67 -0.60
C MET A 292 -29.19 4.63 0.50
N LEU A 293 -30.22 3.90 0.88
CA LEU A 293 -30.16 2.90 1.95
C LEU A 293 -29.21 1.75 1.60
N GLN A 294 -29.20 1.31 0.35
CA GLN A 294 -28.26 0.30 -0.13
C GLN A 294 -26.83 0.82 -0.12
N ALA A 295 -26.63 2.06 -0.57
CA ALA A 295 -25.31 2.72 -0.57
C ALA A 295 -24.76 2.87 0.86
N LEU A 296 -25.58 3.27 1.85
CA LEU A 296 -25.18 3.34 3.25
C LEU A 296 -24.80 1.97 3.83
N GLY A 297 -25.53 0.91 3.49
CA GLY A 297 -25.17 -0.46 3.87
C GLY A 297 -23.79 -0.86 3.37
N ILE A 298 -23.48 -0.58 2.09
CA ILE A 298 -22.17 -0.86 1.47
C ILE A 298 -21.07 -0.05 2.16
N VAL A 299 -21.31 1.25 2.37
CA VAL A 299 -20.34 2.16 3.00
C VAL A 299 -20.00 1.70 4.42
N LYS A 300 -20.98 1.22 5.17
CA LYS A 300 -20.79 0.64 6.51
C LYS A 300 -19.90 -0.61 6.51
N GLU A 301 -20.05 -1.48 5.52
CA GLU A 301 -19.21 -2.69 5.35
C GLU A 301 -17.76 -2.34 4.98
N VAL A 302 -17.55 -1.29 4.19
CA VAL A 302 -16.24 -0.83 3.74
C VAL A 302 -15.51 0.00 4.79
N ALA A 303 -16.21 0.53 5.80
CA ALA A 303 -15.63 1.34 6.86
C ALA A 303 -14.49 0.60 7.58
N GLY A 304 -13.29 1.18 7.57
CA GLY A 304 -12.09 0.61 8.17
C GLY A 304 -12.10 0.66 9.69
N ASN A 305 -12.84 1.60 10.27
CA ASN A 305 -12.96 1.84 11.71
C ASN A 305 -14.33 1.43 12.24
N GLN A 306 -14.35 0.56 13.26
CA GLN A 306 -15.59 0.01 13.83
C GLN A 306 -16.46 1.06 14.55
N VAL A 307 -15.85 2.13 15.09
CA VAL A 307 -16.61 3.23 15.73
C VAL A 307 -17.41 3.99 14.66
N ILE A 308 -16.78 4.29 13.55
CA ILE A 308 -17.41 4.97 12.41
C ILE A 308 -18.44 4.05 11.73
N ALA A 309 -18.14 2.76 11.55
CA ALA A 309 -19.09 1.80 11.02
C ALA A 309 -20.39 1.72 11.85
N ARG A 310 -20.25 1.76 13.18
CA ARG A 310 -21.41 1.77 14.09
C ARG A 310 -22.23 3.05 13.94
N SER A 311 -21.57 4.21 13.88
CA SER A 311 -22.26 5.49 13.65
C SER A 311 -23.01 5.51 12.32
N LEU A 312 -22.45 4.90 11.26
CA LEU A 312 -23.15 4.75 9.98
C LEU A 312 -24.38 3.83 10.08
N GLY A 313 -24.35 2.82 10.95
CA GLY A 313 -25.53 2.01 11.25
C GLY A 313 -26.67 2.83 11.86
N GLU A 314 -26.35 3.75 12.76
CA GLU A 314 -27.32 4.69 13.35
C GLU A 314 -27.87 5.67 12.29
N VAL A 315 -27.01 6.13 11.37
CA VAL A 315 -27.44 6.94 10.21
C VAL A 315 -28.37 6.17 9.29
N GLU A 316 -28.06 4.91 8.98
CA GLU A 316 -28.92 4.05 8.15
C GLU A 316 -30.34 3.91 8.74
N VAL A 317 -30.44 3.74 10.08
CA VAL A 317 -31.73 3.69 10.78
C VAL A 317 -32.46 5.03 10.66
N GLY A 318 -31.77 6.15 10.95
CA GLY A 318 -32.37 7.49 10.85
C GLY A 318 -32.90 7.82 9.45
N VAL A 319 -32.11 7.48 8.41
CA VAL A 319 -32.54 7.65 7.00
C VAL A 319 -33.77 6.80 6.69
N ARG A 320 -33.83 5.57 7.19
CA ARG A 320 -35.01 4.70 7.02
C ARG A 320 -36.26 5.25 7.67
N GLU A 321 -36.10 5.99 8.78
CA GLU A 321 -37.18 6.67 9.53
C GLU A 321 -37.50 8.07 8.96
N GLY A 322 -36.79 8.51 7.91
CA GLY A 322 -37.04 9.78 7.24
C GLY A 322 -36.31 10.99 7.82
N ALA A 323 -35.33 10.78 8.71
CA ALA A 323 -34.58 11.86 9.36
C ALA A 323 -33.49 12.50 8.46
N GLY A 324 -33.37 12.10 7.22
CA GLY A 324 -32.27 12.53 6.36
C GLY A 324 -30.91 11.90 6.73
N VAL A 325 -29.85 12.37 6.12
CA VAL A 325 -28.47 11.87 6.33
C VAL A 325 -27.70 12.78 7.29
N ALA A 326 -27.84 14.09 7.14
CA ALA A 326 -27.02 15.08 7.84
C ALA A 326 -27.26 15.07 9.35
N GLU A 327 -28.52 15.00 9.78
CA GLU A 327 -28.88 15.07 11.21
C GLU A 327 -28.34 13.88 12.02
N PRO A 328 -28.52 12.61 11.60
CA PRO A 328 -27.91 11.47 12.31
C PRO A 328 -26.37 11.52 12.31
N LEU A 329 -25.73 12.00 11.24
CA LEU A 329 -24.29 12.21 11.21
C LEU A 329 -23.84 13.25 12.23
N ALA A 330 -24.56 14.37 12.36
CA ALA A 330 -24.29 15.40 13.37
C ALA A 330 -24.38 14.85 14.79
N ARG A 331 -25.45 14.09 15.08
CA ARG A 331 -25.69 13.48 16.41
C ARG A 331 -24.60 12.49 16.81
N SER A 332 -24.00 11.80 15.87
CA SER A 332 -22.94 10.83 16.14
C SER A 332 -21.65 11.46 16.75
N GLY A 333 -21.40 12.75 16.52
CA GLY A 333 -20.21 13.48 16.97
C GLY A 333 -18.87 12.94 16.41
N VAL A 334 -18.91 11.97 15.51
CA VAL A 334 -17.71 11.33 14.93
C VAL A 334 -17.25 12.09 13.68
N PHE A 335 -18.18 12.67 12.94
CA PHE A 335 -17.90 13.34 11.68
C PHE A 335 -17.49 14.81 11.89
N PRO A 336 -16.49 15.32 11.13
CA PRO A 336 -16.10 16.73 11.20
C PRO A 336 -17.28 17.65 10.86
N PRO A 337 -17.42 18.82 11.54
CA PRO A 337 -18.55 19.73 11.31
C PRO A 337 -18.71 20.16 9.84
N LEU A 338 -17.59 20.39 9.14
CA LEU A 338 -17.61 20.75 7.72
C LEU A 338 -18.27 19.66 6.86
N ALA A 339 -17.96 18.38 7.13
CA ALA A 339 -18.58 17.28 6.41
C ALA A 339 -20.10 17.27 6.60
N VAL A 340 -20.57 17.43 7.84
CA VAL A 340 -21.99 17.45 8.18
C VAL A 340 -22.70 18.62 7.47
N GLN A 341 -22.11 19.83 7.50
CA GLN A 341 -22.67 21.00 6.83
C GLN A 341 -22.77 20.83 5.31
N MET A 342 -21.72 20.33 4.68
CA MET A 342 -21.74 20.07 3.23
C MET A 342 -22.78 19.00 2.86
N ILE A 343 -22.91 17.97 3.67
CA ILE A 343 -23.93 16.92 3.47
C ILE A 343 -25.33 17.49 3.64
N ALA A 344 -25.57 18.35 4.63
CA ALA A 344 -26.87 19.01 4.83
C ALA A 344 -27.25 19.87 3.62
N VAL A 345 -26.33 20.70 3.12
CA VAL A 345 -26.56 21.48 1.90
C VAL A 345 -26.82 20.58 0.69
N GLY A 346 -26.10 19.46 0.58
CA GLY A 346 -26.32 18.49 -0.50
C GLY A 346 -27.70 17.83 -0.45
N GLU A 347 -28.16 17.55 0.72
CA GLU A 347 -29.49 17.00 0.98
C GLU A 347 -30.60 18.00 0.64
N GLU A 348 -30.47 19.25 1.08
CA GLU A 348 -31.42 20.32 0.78
C GLU A 348 -31.48 20.68 -0.71
N THR A 349 -30.32 20.64 -1.40
CA THR A 349 -30.22 21.00 -2.83
C THR A 349 -30.43 19.82 -3.78
N GLY A 350 -30.58 18.61 -3.27
CA GLY A 350 -30.67 17.39 -4.08
C GLY A 350 -29.37 17.00 -4.79
N LYS A 351 -28.21 17.58 -4.40
CA LYS A 351 -26.87 17.34 -4.99
C LYS A 351 -25.92 16.65 -4.02
N LEU A 352 -26.46 15.70 -3.26
CA LEU A 352 -25.72 15.02 -2.20
C LEU A 352 -24.50 14.26 -2.74
N ASP A 353 -24.64 13.62 -3.89
CA ASP A 353 -23.56 12.88 -4.56
C ASP A 353 -22.36 13.79 -4.90
N GLU A 354 -22.62 14.97 -5.47
CA GLU A 354 -21.56 15.95 -5.80
C GLU A 354 -20.89 16.49 -4.54
N LEU A 355 -21.67 16.85 -3.51
CA LEU A 355 -21.11 17.43 -2.28
C LEU A 355 -20.35 16.40 -1.46
N LEU A 356 -20.75 15.14 -1.46
CA LEU A 356 -19.99 14.05 -0.86
C LEU A 356 -18.61 13.88 -1.53
N ILE A 357 -18.54 13.94 -2.86
CA ILE A 357 -17.26 13.89 -3.57
C ILE A 357 -16.39 15.12 -3.22
N ARG A 358 -16.98 16.32 -3.11
CA ARG A 358 -16.24 17.52 -2.66
C ARG A 358 -15.74 17.42 -1.23
N VAL A 359 -16.51 16.84 -0.31
CA VAL A 359 -16.08 16.53 1.06
C VAL A 359 -14.86 15.61 1.03
N ALA A 360 -14.93 14.55 0.24
CA ALA A 360 -13.82 13.61 0.08
C ALA A 360 -12.56 14.31 -0.45
N ASP A 361 -12.68 15.08 -1.53
CA ASP A 361 -11.55 15.81 -2.12
C ASP A 361 -10.94 16.85 -1.18
N HIS A 362 -11.78 17.49 -0.33
CA HIS A 362 -11.30 18.43 0.68
C HIS A 362 -10.47 17.73 1.76
N PHE A 363 -10.98 16.65 2.34
CA PHE A 363 -10.26 15.93 3.39
C PHE A 363 -9.05 15.18 2.86
N ASP A 364 -9.07 14.65 1.65
CA ASP A 364 -7.88 14.06 1.03
C ASP A 364 -6.75 15.08 0.91
N ARG A 365 -7.06 16.32 0.47
CA ARG A 365 -6.07 17.40 0.43
C ARG A 365 -5.53 17.75 1.82
N GLU A 366 -6.42 17.89 2.81
CA GLU A 366 -5.99 18.16 4.20
C GLU A 366 -5.10 17.05 4.76
N VAL A 367 -5.44 15.79 4.50
CA VAL A 367 -4.65 14.62 4.92
C VAL A 367 -3.26 14.67 4.27
N ARG A 368 -3.18 14.91 2.96
CA ARG A 368 -1.89 15.04 2.23
C ARG A 368 -1.02 16.14 2.82
N LEU A 369 -1.60 17.32 3.05
CA LEU A 369 -0.87 18.45 3.65
C LEU A 369 -0.35 18.12 5.05
N LYS A 370 -1.16 17.45 5.88
CA LYS A 370 -0.75 17.03 7.23
C LYS A 370 0.36 15.98 7.20
N ILE A 371 0.27 15.00 6.31
CA ILE A 371 1.33 13.99 6.12
C ILE A 371 2.63 14.66 5.70
N GLN A 372 2.57 15.60 4.73
CA GLN A 372 3.75 16.34 4.29
C GLN A 372 4.36 17.20 5.40
N GLN A 373 3.52 17.89 6.19
CA GLN A 373 3.99 18.67 7.35
C GLN A 373 4.67 17.77 8.38
N PHE A 374 4.07 16.62 8.70
CA PHE A 374 4.64 15.67 9.63
C PHE A 374 5.99 15.12 9.14
N THR A 375 6.07 14.77 7.86
CA THR A 375 7.31 14.27 7.25
C THR A 375 8.43 15.30 7.27
N ARG A 376 8.11 16.59 6.99
CA ARG A 376 9.09 17.68 7.05
C ARG A 376 9.61 17.94 8.46
N LEU A 377 8.76 17.75 9.49
CA LEU A 377 9.19 17.91 10.89
C LEU A 377 9.98 16.72 11.39
N LEU A 378 9.78 15.54 10.83
CA LEU A 378 10.54 14.34 11.21
C LEU A 378 12.04 14.50 10.94
N GLU A 379 12.41 15.12 9.83
CA GLU A 379 13.83 15.26 9.43
C GLU A 379 14.67 16.04 10.46
N PRO A 380 14.31 17.28 10.87
CA PRO A 380 15.03 18.02 11.91
C PRO A 380 15.08 17.26 13.24
N VAL A 381 13.97 16.61 13.62
CA VAL A 381 13.90 15.83 14.87
C VAL A 381 14.87 14.64 14.81
N LEU A 382 14.91 13.91 13.70
CA LEU A 382 15.82 12.79 13.53
C LEU A 382 17.29 13.22 13.54
N ILE A 383 17.62 14.34 12.88
CA ILE A 383 18.97 14.91 12.89
C ILE A 383 19.37 15.31 14.33
N LEU A 384 18.47 15.96 15.06
CA LEU A 384 18.71 16.37 16.44
C LEU A 384 18.91 15.17 17.37
N VAL A 385 18.07 14.14 17.26
CA VAL A 385 18.20 12.89 18.02
C VAL A 385 19.52 12.19 17.69
N MET A 386 19.91 12.14 16.42
CA MET A 386 21.20 11.57 16.00
C MET A 386 22.37 12.39 16.57
N GLY A 387 22.31 13.72 16.44
CA GLY A 387 23.34 14.61 16.97
C GLY A 387 23.53 14.49 18.48
N LEU A 388 22.40 14.41 19.21
CA LEU A 388 22.43 14.17 20.66
C LEU A 388 22.95 12.77 21.00
N GLY A 389 22.54 11.75 20.26
CA GLY A 389 23.01 10.38 20.48
C GLY A 389 24.49 10.20 20.23
N VAL A 390 24.98 10.63 19.07
CA VAL A 390 26.41 10.56 18.71
C VAL A 390 27.21 11.52 19.62
N GLY A 391 26.72 12.74 19.84
CA GLY A 391 27.36 13.73 20.71
C GLY A 391 27.54 13.23 22.15
N SER A 392 26.52 12.56 22.71
CA SER A 392 26.62 11.98 24.05
C SER A 392 27.68 10.87 24.13
N ILE A 393 27.82 10.06 23.10
CA ILE A 393 28.88 9.03 23.01
C ILE A 393 30.24 9.70 22.94
N VAL A 394 30.42 10.69 22.07
CA VAL A 394 31.69 11.41 21.91
C VAL A 394 32.08 12.17 23.19
N ILE A 395 31.14 12.89 23.82
CA ILE A 395 31.38 13.59 25.08
C ILE A 395 31.76 12.59 26.18
N SER A 396 31.09 11.44 26.26
CA SER A 396 31.46 10.41 27.25
C SER A 396 32.85 9.86 27.02
N MET A 397 33.28 9.69 25.76
CA MET A 397 34.65 9.28 25.43
C MET A 397 35.68 10.35 25.77
N LEU A 398 35.43 11.62 25.41
CA LEU A 398 36.31 12.73 25.72
C LEU A 398 36.44 12.93 27.25
N SER A 399 35.32 12.93 27.98
CA SER A 399 35.30 13.03 29.43
C SER A 399 36.12 11.91 30.08
N ALA A 400 36.04 10.72 29.52
CA ALA A 400 36.87 9.62 29.98
C ALA A 400 38.37 9.86 29.69
N ILE A 401 38.74 10.33 28.49
CA ILE A 401 40.14 10.65 28.14
C ILE A 401 40.69 11.77 29.02
N PHE A 402 39.92 12.86 29.24
CA PHE A 402 40.36 13.97 30.10
C PHE A 402 40.56 13.55 31.55
N SER A 403 39.71 12.66 32.09
CA SER A 403 39.88 12.11 33.43
C SER A 403 41.19 11.32 33.63
N VAL A 404 41.82 10.91 32.53
CA VAL A 404 43.15 10.28 32.55
C VAL A 404 44.29 11.32 32.62
N ASN A 405 44.08 12.49 32.00
CA ASN A 405 45.11 13.52 31.88
C ASN A 405 45.21 14.46 33.12
N ASP A 406 44.16 14.47 33.97
CA ASP A 406 44.15 15.21 35.25
C ASP A 406 44.93 14.44 36.36
N LEU A 407 46.17 13.99 36.05
CA LEU A 407 47.09 13.45 37.04
C LEU A 407 47.93 14.59 37.61
N PRO A 408 47.91 14.84 38.92
CA PRO A 408 49.05 15.49 39.57
C PRO A 408 50.24 14.51 39.50
N MET A 409 51.32 14.94 38.87
CA MET A 409 52.62 14.29 38.97
C MET A 409 53.10 14.28 40.42
#